data_bf77a6cc013875d8cc83efa1800092f4
#
_entry.id   bf77a6cc013875d8cc83efa1800092f4
#
_cell.length_a   1.000
_cell.length_b   1.000
_cell.length_c   1.000
_cell.angle_alpha   90.00
_cell.angle_beta   90.00
_cell.angle_gamma   90.00
#
_symmetry.space_group_name_H-M   'P 1'
#
loop_
_entity.id
_entity.type
_entity.pdbx_description
1 polymer ?
#
loop_
_entity_poly.entity_id
_entity_poly.type
_entity_poly.pdbx_seq_one_letter_code
_entity_poly.pdbx_strand_id
1 'polypeptide(L)'
;DFLILEVGLGGRFDATNVIKKNKFAAVTPISIDHQDYLGNSLSQIAFEKLGILNSKSINIINKQKPQVMKFIKDQLNKRKLEAQIFNQDWTIRSDTYFSKQVKINLSKLSLLGKHQKFNAGLAIHLAKNILKDSFDISATEKALEKCQWPGRLQLIDKGSIPKKIFKYKNIYLDGFHNIDGMKVLIESLNSSKKVLICSFLNNKKYRFMLSNLSKKFQKIIVVKMNEENSITQKDLPCNLSLTYAKSLKESFLFINKFSTSQTSIYFGGSLYFIGEVLKLNQKK
;
A
#
# COMPACT_ATOMS: atom_id res chain seq x y z
N ASP A 1 -12.91 -3.31 -24.80
CA ASP A 1 -11.82 -3.67 -23.86
C ASP A 1 -11.14 -2.41 -23.32
N PHE A 2 -10.49 -2.53 -22.17
CA PHE A 2 -9.84 -1.44 -21.48
C PHE A 2 -8.38 -1.79 -21.20
N LEU A 3 -7.50 -0.80 -21.34
CA LEU A 3 -6.10 -0.89 -20.94
C LEU A 3 -5.89 -0.03 -19.69
N ILE A 4 -5.46 -0.65 -18.60
CA ILE A 4 -5.09 0.02 -17.35
C ILE A 4 -3.57 0.01 -17.25
N LEU A 5 -2.96 1.20 -17.17
CA LEU A 5 -1.52 1.39 -17.07
C LEU A 5 -1.17 1.91 -15.68
N GLU A 6 -0.42 1.15 -14.93
CA GLU A 6 0.17 1.61 -13.67
C GLU A 6 1.53 2.27 -13.94
N VAL A 7 1.69 3.50 -13.46
CA VAL A 7 2.97 4.22 -13.53
C VAL A 7 4.01 3.52 -12.67
N GLY A 8 5.14 3.14 -13.24
CA GLY A 8 6.23 2.50 -12.51
C GLY A 8 6.98 3.47 -11.60
N LEU A 9 7.34 4.66 -12.11
CA LEU A 9 8.07 5.67 -11.34
C LEU A 9 7.67 7.10 -11.76
N GLY A 10 7.34 7.93 -10.78
CA GLY A 10 7.01 9.34 -11.03
C GLY A 10 5.71 9.50 -11.81
N GLY A 11 5.80 9.72 -13.10
CA GLY A 11 4.69 9.91 -14.02
C GLY A 11 5.09 10.67 -15.27
N ARG A 12 5.68 11.86 -15.14
CA ARG A 12 6.01 12.76 -16.24
C ARG A 12 6.89 12.10 -17.32
N PHE A 13 7.91 11.37 -16.90
CA PHE A 13 8.86 10.67 -17.76
C PHE A 13 8.71 9.15 -17.70
N ASP A 14 7.63 8.66 -17.12
CA ASP A 14 7.37 7.23 -17.05
C ASP A 14 7.09 6.65 -18.44
N ALA A 15 7.53 5.41 -18.69
CA ALA A 15 7.33 4.73 -19.96
C ALA A 15 5.84 4.60 -20.34
N THR A 16 4.94 4.51 -19.37
CA THR A 16 3.49 4.47 -19.60
C THR A 16 2.92 5.79 -20.11
N ASN A 17 3.63 6.92 -19.91
CA ASN A 17 3.18 8.25 -20.30
C ASN A 17 3.46 8.61 -21.77
N VAL A 18 3.92 7.66 -22.57
CA VAL A 18 4.04 7.84 -24.04
C VAL A 18 2.68 7.87 -24.73
N ILE A 19 1.65 7.32 -24.12
CA ILE A 19 0.27 7.31 -24.63
C ILE A 19 -0.39 8.66 -24.33
N LYS A 20 -0.25 9.61 -25.25
CA LYS A 20 -0.77 10.99 -25.11
C LYS A 20 -2.29 11.12 -25.28
N LYS A 21 -2.99 10.03 -25.61
CA LYS A 21 -4.46 10.00 -25.82
C LYS A 21 -5.17 9.15 -24.78
N ASN A 22 -4.60 9.00 -23.57
CA ASN A 22 -5.28 8.36 -22.47
C ASN A 22 -6.60 9.10 -22.17
N LYS A 23 -7.69 8.35 -22.03
CA LYS A 23 -9.02 8.92 -21.75
C LYS A 23 -9.19 9.32 -20.30
N PHE A 24 -8.44 8.68 -19.41
CA PHE A 24 -8.51 8.85 -17.95
C PHE A 24 -7.11 8.91 -17.37
N ALA A 25 -6.92 9.77 -16.37
CA ALA A 25 -5.71 9.82 -15.58
C ALA A 25 -6.09 9.94 -14.10
N ALA A 26 -5.56 9.08 -13.25
CA ALA A 26 -5.88 9.06 -11.83
C ALA A 26 -4.62 9.21 -10.97
N VAL A 27 -4.67 10.11 -9.99
CA VAL A 27 -3.59 10.33 -9.03
C VAL A 27 -4.01 9.81 -7.67
N THR A 28 -3.32 8.78 -7.21
CA THR A 28 -3.46 8.20 -5.87
C THR A 28 -2.83 9.10 -4.81
N PRO A 29 -2.98 8.81 -3.50
CA PRO A 29 -2.33 9.61 -2.45
C PRO A 29 -0.81 9.69 -2.62
N ILE A 30 -0.28 10.91 -2.56
CA ILE A 30 1.15 11.18 -2.74
C ILE A 30 1.87 11.20 -1.40
N SER A 31 2.99 10.49 -1.32
CA SER A 31 3.85 10.41 -0.16
C SER A 31 5.33 10.57 -0.53
N ILE A 32 6.19 10.73 0.47
CA ILE A 32 7.64 10.74 0.29
C ILE A 32 8.09 9.30 -0.01
N ASP A 33 8.53 9.08 -1.23
CA ASP A 33 9.19 7.86 -1.71
C ASP A 33 10.04 8.19 -2.94
N HIS A 34 10.97 7.29 -3.29
CA HIS A 34 11.85 7.42 -4.45
C HIS A 34 12.58 8.77 -4.53
N GLN A 35 13.07 9.25 -3.37
CA GLN A 35 13.69 10.58 -3.23
C GLN A 35 14.90 10.78 -4.16
N ASP A 36 15.64 9.71 -4.46
CA ASP A 36 16.81 9.74 -5.34
C ASP A 36 16.45 10.14 -6.79
N TYR A 37 15.19 9.92 -7.18
CA TYR A 37 14.72 10.17 -8.56
C TYR A 37 13.69 11.30 -8.64
N LEU A 38 12.82 11.43 -7.64
CA LEU A 38 11.66 12.32 -7.71
C LEU A 38 11.82 13.60 -6.89
N GLY A 39 12.93 13.70 -6.13
CA GLY A 39 13.24 14.84 -5.27
C GLY A 39 12.81 14.65 -3.82
N ASN A 40 13.24 15.60 -2.98
CA ASN A 40 13.20 15.49 -1.53
C ASN A 40 11.95 16.10 -0.87
N SER A 41 11.07 16.72 -1.65
CA SER A 41 9.85 17.36 -1.16
C SER A 41 8.60 16.77 -1.78
N LEU A 42 7.49 16.85 -1.03
CA LEU A 42 6.18 16.42 -1.53
C LEU A 42 5.77 17.17 -2.80
N SER A 43 6.16 18.45 -2.94
CA SER A 43 5.86 19.26 -4.12
C SER A 43 6.63 18.77 -5.36
N GLN A 44 7.91 18.41 -5.22
CA GLN A 44 8.70 17.84 -6.30
C GLN A 44 8.11 16.49 -6.76
N ILE A 45 7.83 15.60 -5.81
CA ILE A 45 7.24 14.30 -6.11
C ILE A 45 5.85 14.47 -6.75
N ALA A 46 5.04 15.40 -6.24
CA ALA A 46 3.73 15.71 -6.82
C ALA A 46 3.87 16.24 -8.26
N PHE A 47 4.82 17.13 -8.52
CA PHE A 47 5.07 17.66 -9.86
C PHE A 47 5.33 16.55 -10.88
N GLU A 48 6.20 15.59 -10.54
CA GLU A 48 6.49 14.44 -11.40
C GLU A 48 5.25 13.56 -11.61
N LYS A 49 4.48 13.28 -10.55
CA LYS A 49 3.26 12.45 -10.65
C LYS A 49 2.15 13.13 -11.44
N LEU A 50 2.00 14.45 -11.33
CA LEU A 50 1.01 15.20 -12.09
C LEU A 50 1.34 15.28 -13.60
N GLY A 51 2.51 14.86 -14.01
CA GLY A 51 2.90 14.79 -15.41
C GLY A 51 2.02 13.90 -16.29
N ILE A 52 1.26 12.98 -15.71
CA ILE A 52 0.29 12.13 -16.45
C ILE A 52 -1.03 12.85 -16.77
N LEU A 53 -1.33 13.97 -16.10
CA LEU A 53 -2.55 14.72 -16.33
C LEU A 53 -2.46 15.53 -17.64
N ASN A 54 -3.55 15.57 -18.37
CA ASN A 54 -3.62 16.35 -19.62
C ASN A 54 -5.05 16.86 -19.89
N SER A 55 -5.18 17.80 -20.81
CA SER A 55 -6.46 18.45 -21.15
C SER A 55 -7.45 17.58 -21.93
N LYS A 56 -6.99 16.44 -22.44
CA LYS A 56 -7.82 15.48 -23.20
C LYS A 56 -8.33 14.34 -22.36
N SER A 57 -7.86 14.23 -21.12
CA SER A 57 -8.24 13.18 -20.16
C SER A 57 -9.25 13.70 -19.15
N ILE A 58 -10.11 12.83 -18.67
CA ILE A 58 -10.80 13.01 -17.38
C ILE A 58 -9.76 12.74 -16.28
N ASN A 59 -9.29 13.81 -15.65
CA ASN A 59 -8.31 13.74 -14.58
C ASN A 59 -9.02 13.55 -13.24
N ILE A 60 -8.57 12.60 -12.42
CA ILE A 60 -9.20 12.28 -11.13
C ILE A 60 -8.14 12.31 -10.03
N ILE A 61 -8.40 13.07 -8.97
CA ILE A 61 -7.48 13.25 -7.85
C ILE A 61 -8.09 12.62 -6.59
N ASN A 62 -7.40 11.63 -6.04
CA ASN A 62 -7.78 11.00 -4.78
C ASN A 62 -7.46 11.92 -3.58
N LYS A 63 -7.86 11.51 -2.38
CA LYS A 63 -7.54 12.17 -1.12
C LYS A 63 -6.03 12.46 -1.02
N GLN A 64 -5.68 13.67 -0.64
CA GLN A 64 -4.30 14.11 -0.46
C GLN A 64 -4.12 14.78 0.91
N LYS A 65 -2.88 14.88 1.38
CA LYS A 65 -2.52 15.79 2.49
C LYS A 65 -2.82 17.24 2.08
N PRO A 66 -3.28 18.11 2.99
CA PRO A 66 -3.70 19.48 2.63
C PRO A 66 -2.67 20.26 1.81
N GLN A 67 -1.39 20.20 2.19
CA GLN A 67 -0.30 20.88 1.48
C GLN A 67 -0.09 20.34 0.05
N VAL A 68 -0.26 19.02 -0.16
CA VAL A 68 -0.17 18.39 -1.48
C VAL A 68 -1.37 18.81 -2.34
N MET A 69 -2.57 18.81 -1.75
CA MET A 69 -3.78 19.23 -2.46
C MET A 69 -3.70 20.70 -2.90
N LYS A 70 -3.16 21.59 -2.05
CA LYS A 70 -2.92 22.99 -2.41
C LYS A 70 -2.00 23.06 -3.65
N PHE A 71 -0.86 22.37 -3.59
CA PHE A 71 0.08 22.34 -4.72
C PHE A 71 -0.57 21.78 -6.00
N ILE A 72 -1.37 20.70 -5.88
CA ILE A 72 -2.09 20.12 -7.03
C ILE A 72 -3.05 21.15 -7.65
N LYS A 73 -3.84 21.85 -6.86
CA LYS A 73 -4.76 22.90 -7.36
C LYS A 73 -4.01 24.02 -8.07
N ASP A 74 -2.88 24.46 -7.52
CA ASP A 74 -2.04 25.47 -8.15
C ASP A 74 -1.50 24.99 -9.51
N GLN A 75 -1.09 23.72 -9.61
CA GLN A 75 -0.62 23.14 -10.87
C GLN A 75 -1.76 22.97 -11.89
N LEU A 76 -2.94 22.55 -11.47
CA LEU A 76 -4.12 22.46 -12.33
C LEU A 76 -4.47 23.83 -12.93
N ASN A 77 -4.50 24.87 -12.09
CA ASN A 77 -4.77 26.25 -12.52
C ASN A 77 -3.71 26.75 -13.51
N LYS A 78 -2.42 26.61 -13.18
CA LYS A 78 -1.31 27.02 -14.07
C LYS A 78 -1.34 26.34 -15.43
N ARG A 79 -1.74 25.07 -15.48
CA ARG A 79 -1.81 24.26 -16.70
C ARG A 79 -3.17 24.32 -17.38
N LYS A 80 -4.14 25.07 -16.81
CA LYS A 80 -5.54 25.14 -17.27
C LYS A 80 -6.17 23.74 -17.45
N LEU A 81 -5.96 22.86 -16.45
CA LEU A 81 -6.50 21.50 -16.43
C LEU A 81 -7.68 21.41 -15.48
N GLU A 82 -8.73 20.74 -15.92
CA GLU A 82 -9.85 20.32 -15.08
C GLU A 82 -9.56 18.96 -14.44
N ALA A 83 -10.08 18.75 -13.22
CA ALA A 83 -9.98 17.49 -12.53
C ALA A 83 -11.17 17.28 -11.59
N GLN A 84 -11.62 16.03 -11.48
CA GLN A 84 -12.58 15.59 -10.46
C GLN A 84 -11.81 15.27 -9.17
N ILE A 85 -12.14 15.97 -8.08
CA ILE A 85 -11.34 15.98 -6.86
C ILE A 85 -12.13 15.37 -5.70
N PHE A 86 -11.46 14.53 -4.90
CA PHE A 86 -11.99 13.99 -3.65
C PHE A 86 -12.49 15.13 -2.73
N ASN A 87 -13.64 14.95 -2.10
CA ASN A 87 -14.42 15.92 -1.31
C ASN A 87 -15.02 17.10 -2.10
N GLN A 88 -14.94 17.11 -3.42
CA GLN A 88 -15.64 18.04 -4.30
C GLN A 88 -16.63 17.30 -5.19
N ASP A 89 -16.16 16.34 -5.96
CA ASP A 89 -16.96 15.59 -6.93
C ASP A 89 -17.41 14.22 -6.39
N TRP A 90 -16.66 13.68 -5.46
CA TRP A 90 -16.94 12.42 -4.78
C TRP A 90 -16.32 12.39 -3.37
N THR A 91 -16.85 11.56 -2.49
CA THR A 91 -16.36 11.45 -1.11
C THR A 91 -16.61 10.07 -0.51
N ILE A 92 -16.00 9.82 0.64
CA ILE A 92 -16.26 8.63 1.48
C ILE A 92 -16.61 9.11 2.89
N ARG A 93 -17.76 8.69 3.39
CA ARG A 93 -18.22 8.94 4.75
C ARG A 93 -18.78 7.65 5.34
N SER A 94 -18.39 7.33 6.58
CA SER A 94 -18.89 6.14 7.30
C SER A 94 -18.93 4.88 6.42
N ASP A 95 -17.80 4.55 5.79
CA ASP A 95 -17.67 3.36 4.93
C ASP A 95 -18.57 3.34 3.70
N THR A 96 -18.99 4.50 3.22
CA THR A 96 -19.81 4.61 2.03
C THR A 96 -19.20 5.62 1.07
N TYR A 97 -19.09 5.21 -0.18
CA TYR A 97 -18.76 6.09 -1.29
C TYR A 97 -20.00 6.88 -1.72
N PHE A 98 -19.82 8.16 -1.99
CA PHE A 98 -20.84 9.07 -2.51
C PHE A 98 -20.32 9.85 -3.71
N SER A 99 -21.15 9.96 -4.75
CA SER A 99 -21.05 10.96 -5.82
C SER A 99 -22.47 11.42 -6.18
N LYS A 100 -22.63 12.41 -7.07
CA LYS A 100 -23.95 13.04 -7.36
C LYS A 100 -25.13 12.06 -7.49
N GLN A 101 -24.91 10.86 -8.05
CA GLN A 101 -25.97 9.90 -8.38
C GLN A 101 -25.71 8.48 -7.87
N VAL A 102 -24.57 8.24 -7.20
CA VAL A 102 -24.14 6.88 -6.82
C VAL A 102 -23.76 6.85 -5.36
N LYS A 103 -24.30 5.84 -4.67
CA LYS A 103 -23.98 5.50 -3.29
C LYS A 103 -23.61 4.01 -3.24
N ILE A 104 -22.41 3.67 -2.72
CA ILE A 104 -21.91 2.29 -2.63
C ILE A 104 -21.36 2.03 -1.25
N ASN A 105 -21.78 0.92 -0.64
CA ASN A 105 -21.30 0.51 0.67
C ASN A 105 -19.95 -0.21 0.55
N LEU A 106 -18.96 0.23 1.35
CA LEU A 106 -17.60 -0.31 1.42
C LEU A 106 -17.35 -1.16 2.67
N SER A 107 -18.38 -1.45 3.47
CA SER A 107 -18.21 -2.21 4.72
C SER A 107 -17.71 -3.64 4.48
N LYS A 108 -18.04 -4.20 3.31
CA LYS A 108 -17.63 -5.54 2.88
C LYS A 108 -16.41 -5.56 1.96
N LEU A 109 -15.67 -4.44 1.89
CA LEU A 109 -14.44 -4.39 1.10
C LEU A 109 -13.47 -5.46 1.60
N SER A 110 -13.04 -6.35 0.70
CA SER A 110 -12.14 -7.47 1.04
C SER A 110 -10.72 -7.02 1.39
N LEU A 111 -10.26 -5.90 0.84
CA LEU A 111 -8.94 -5.33 1.15
C LEU A 111 -8.97 -4.62 2.50
N LEU A 112 -8.13 -5.08 3.42
CA LEU A 112 -8.04 -4.54 4.78
C LEU A 112 -7.31 -3.21 4.84
N GLY A 113 -7.68 -2.37 5.83
CA GLY A 113 -7.06 -1.07 6.11
C GLY A 113 -7.89 0.12 5.62
N LYS A 114 -7.89 1.19 6.44
CA LYS A 114 -8.69 2.40 6.17
C LYS A 114 -8.37 3.07 4.82
N HIS A 115 -7.09 3.02 4.41
CA HIS A 115 -6.64 3.59 3.13
C HIS A 115 -7.25 2.88 1.92
N GLN A 116 -7.59 1.59 2.03
CA GLN A 116 -8.18 0.83 0.94
C GLN A 116 -9.58 1.34 0.56
N LYS A 117 -10.31 1.94 1.50
CA LYS A 117 -11.59 2.58 1.21
C LYS A 117 -11.42 3.76 0.25
N PHE A 118 -10.35 4.55 0.41
CA PHE A 118 -10.04 5.65 -0.51
C PHE A 118 -9.56 5.15 -1.87
N ASN A 119 -8.81 4.04 -1.92
CA ASN A 119 -8.42 3.41 -3.17
C ASN A 119 -9.65 2.82 -3.89
N ALA A 120 -10.53 2.13 -3.17
CA ALA A 120 -11.80 1.63 -3.70
C ALA A 120 -12.68 2.78 -4.22
N GLY A 121 -12.77 3.88 -3.48
CA GLY A 121 -13.53 5.06 -3.92
C GLY A 121 -13.00 5.66 -5.22
N LEU A 122 -11.68 5.73 -5.38
CA LEU A 122 -11.07 6.16 -6.64
C LEU A 122 -11.40 5.18 -7.78
N ALA A 123 -11.30 3.87 -7.53
CA ALA A 123 -11.63 2.84 -8.50
C ALA A 123 -13.10 2.88 -8.94
N ILE A 124 -14.03 3.06 -7.98
CA ILE A 124 -15.46 3.24 -8.26
C ILE A 124 -15.68 4.49 -9.11
N HIS A 125 -15.03 5.61 -8.73
CA HIS A 125 -15.20 6.87 -9.44
C HIS A 125 -14.68 6.79 -10.88
N LEU A 126 -13.55 6.12 -11.11
CA LEU A 126 -13.03 5.78 -12.43
C LEU A 126 -14.00 4.89 -13.20
N ALA A 127 -14.43 3.77 -12.63
CA ALA A 127 -15.34 2.82 -13.28
C ALA A 127 -16.64 3.49 -13.71
N LYS A 128 -17.23 4.34 -12.86
CA LYS A 128 -18.42 5.12 -13.19
C LYS A 128 -18.19 6.03 -14.40
N ASN A 129 -17.06 6.74 -14.46
CA ASN A 129 -16.75 7.63 -15.58
C ASN A 129 -16.48 6.84 -16.88
N ILE A 130 -15.92 5.64 -16.77
CA ILE A 130 -15.61 4.76 -17.90
C ILE A 130 -16.88 4.12 -18.45
N LEU A 131 -17.67 3.50 -17.57
CA LEU A 131 -18.82 2.67 -17.94
C LEU A 131 -20.10 3.47 -18.19
N LYS A 132 -20.18 4.70 -17.64
CA LYS A 132 -21.35 5.60 -17.79
C LYS A 132 -22.67 4.87 -17.50
N ASP A 133 -23.55 4.76 -18.48
CA ASP A 133 -24.86 4.15 -18.35
C ASP A 133 -24.80 2.63 -18.12
N SER A 134 -23.68 1.98 -18.47
CA SER A 134 -23.42 0.56 -18.18
C SER A 134 -22.85 0.31 -16.78
N PHE A 135 -22.71 1.34 -15.94
CA PHE A 135 -22.19 1.19 -14.57
C PHE A 135 -23.24 0.52 -13.66
N ASP A 136 -22.92 -0.65 -13.14
CA ASP A 136 -23.77 -1.42 -12.25
C ASP A 136 -23.26 -1.40 -10.81
N ILE A 137 -24.10 -0.94 -9.89
CA ILE A 137 -23.78 -0.82 -8.45
C ILE A 137 -23.58 -2.21 -7.82
N SER A 138 -24.48 -3.16 -8.10
CA SER A 138 -24.45 -4.51 -7.51
C SER A 138 -23.21 -5.27 -7.97
N ALA A 139 -22.90 -5.20 -9.26
CA ALA A 139 -21.66 -5.78 -9.81
C ALA A 139 -20.42 -5.17 -9.20
N THR A 140 -20.42 -3.85 -8.97
CA THR A 140 -19.30 -3.13 -8.33
C THR A 140 -19.12 -3.57 -6.88
N GLU A 141 -20.19 -3.68 -6.08
CA GLU A 141 -20.12 -4.17 -4.70
C GLU A 141 -19.58 -5.59 -4.63
N LYS A 142 -20.08 -6.49 -5.49
CA LYS A 142 -19.58 -7.88 -5.59
C LYS A 142 -18.11 -7.95 -5.99
N ALA A 143 -17.65 -7.07 -6.88
CA ALA A 143 -16.25 -6.98 -7.28
C ALA A 143 -15.36 -6.54 -6.12
N LEU A 144 -15.80 -5.56 -5.32
CA LEU A 144 -15.08 -5.08 -4.14
C LEU A 144 -14.98 -6.13 -3.03
N GLU A 145 -16.03 -6.94 -2.84
CA GLU A 145 -16.03 -8.07 -1.89
C GLU A 145 -15.04 -9.18 -2.29
N LYS A 146 -14.78 -9.34 -3.59
CA LYS A 146 -13.90 -10.39 -4.14
C LYS A 146 -12.50 -9.91 -4.49
N CYS A 147 -12.24 -8.61 -4.41
CA CYS A 147 -10.96 -8.02 -4.79
C CYS A 147 -9.84 -8.58 -3.92
N GLN A 148 -8.77 -9.06 -4.53
CA GLN A 148 -7.59 -9.55 -3.84
C GLN A 148 -6.35 -8.87 -4.38
N TRP A 149 -5.45 -8.47 -3.48
CA TRP A 149 -4.16 -7.92 -3.86
C TRP A 149 -3.07 -8.48 -2.95
N PRO A 150 -2.19 -9.33 -3.46
CA PRO A 150 -1.15 -9.96 -2.65
C PRO A 150 -0.27 -8.93 -1.93
N GLY A 151 0.01 -9.18 -0.65
CA GLY A 151 0.89 -8.33 0.14
C GLY A 151 0.32 -6.95 0.53
N ARG A 152 -0.99 -6.78 0.54
CA ARG A 152 -1.66 -5.57 1.07
C ARG A 152 -2.52 -5.93 2.28
N LEU A 153 -1.90 -6.02 3.44
CA LEU A 153 -2.49 -6.52 4.70
C LEU A 153 -3.26 -7.83 4.49
N GLN A 154 -2.71 -8.68 3.61
CA GLN A 154 -3.31 -9.94 3.19
C GLN A 154 -3.31 -10.93 4.34
N LEU A 155 -4.48 -11.48 4.68
CA LEU A 155 -4.62 -12.59 5.62
C LEU A 155 -4.15 -13.89 4.95
N ILE A 156 -3.33 -14.66 5.66
CA ILE A 156 -2.86 -16.00 5.24
C ILE A 156 -3.44 -17.04 6.20
N ASP A 157 -4.39 -17.80 5.71
CA ASP A 157 -5.06 -18.91 6.41
C ASP A 157 -4.69 -20.29 5.85
N LYS A 158 -4.12 -20.34 4.64
CA LYS A 158 -3.77 -21.56 3.91
C LYS A 158 -2.34 -21.52 3.37
N GLY A 159 -1.80 -22.69 3.09
CA GLY A 159 -0.45 -22.86 2.53
C GLY A 159 0.55 -23.45 3.52
N SER A 160 1.84 -23.34 3.21
CA SER A 160 2.88 -23.94 4.03
C SER A 160 3.26 -23.12 5.26
N ILE A 161 3.04 -21.80 5.25
CA ILE A 161 3.41 -20.92 6.37
C ILE A 161 2.57 -21.20 7.62
N PRO A 162 1.22 -21.26 7.56
CA PRO A 162 0.41 -21.65 8.73
C PRO A 162 0.81 -23.00 9.35
N LYS A 163 1.26 -23.94 8.53
CA LYS A 163 1.74 -25.26 9.01
C LYS A 163 3.08 -25.20 9.75
N LYS A 164 3.88 -24.14 9.53
CA LYS A 164 5.21 -23.95 10.16
C LYS A 164 5.17 -23.16 11.45
N ILE A 165 4.05 -22.53 11.74
CA ILE A 165 3.86 -21.72 12.95
C ILE A 165 2.85 -22.44 13.84
N PHE A 166 3.31 -22.91 15.01
CA PHE A 166 2.51 -23.82 15.84
C PHE A 166 1.32 -23.15 16.55
N LYS A 167 1.47 -21.89 16.96
CA LYS A 167 0.44 -21.15 17.69
C LYS A 167 0.39 -19.71 17.20
N TYR A 168 -0.76 -19.27 16.72
CA TYR A 168 -1.01 -17.89 16.29
C TYR A 168 -2.52 -17.58 16.26
N LYS A 169 -2.86 -16.30 16.24
CA LYS A 169 -4.23 -15.84 16.03
C LYS A 169 -4.50 -15.62 14.53
N ASN A 170 -3.68 -14.80 13.90
CA ASN A 170 -3.75 -14.47 12.49
C ASN A 170 -2.34 -14.27 11.92
N ILE A 171 -2.19 -14.48 10.61
CA ILE A 171 -0.96 -14.19 9.87
C ILE A 171 -1.30 -13.19 8.76
N TYR A 172 -0.58 -12.08 8.73
CA TYR A 172 -0.76 -11.01 7.75
C TYR A 172 0.50 -10.77 6.94
N LEU A 173 0.34 -10.48 5.65
CA LEU A 173 1.41 -10.01 4.77
C LEU A 173 1.14 -8.57 4.35
N ASP A 174 2.12 -7.68 4.52
CA ASP A 174 2.03 -6.30 4.05
C ASP A 174 3.34 -5.80 3.46
N GLY A 175 3.32 -5.35 2.23
CA GLY A 175 4.49 -4.87 1.49
C GLY A 175 4.87 -3.42 1.79
N PHE A 176 4.58 -2.90 2.98
CA PHE A 176 5.06 -1.57 3.37
C PHE A 176 6.59 -1.49 3.25
N HIS A 177 7.10 -0.40 2.72
CA HIS A 177 8.54 -0.22 2.51
C HIS A 177 8.98 1.25 2.66
N ASN A 178 8.04 2.11 3.04
CA ASN A 178 8.27 3.52 3.32
C ASN A 178 7.52 3.96 4.59
N ILE A 179 7.76 5.19 5.02
CA ILE A 179 7.23 5.73 6.28
C ILE A 179 5.69 5.79 6.27
N ASP A 180 5.08 6.19 5.16
CA ASP A 180 3.62 6.31 5.11
C ASP A 180 2.96 4.92 5.06
N GLY A 181 3.53 3.94 4.34
CA GLY A 181 3.09 2.54 4.39
C GLY A 181 3.20 1.95 5.80
N MET A 182 4.30 2.21 6.51
CA MET A 182 4.45 1.80 7.91
C MET A 182 3.35 2.41 8.81
N LYS A 183 3.03 3.71 8.65
CA LYS A 183 1.95 4.36 9.42
C LYS A 183 0.61 3.70 9.17
N VAL A 184 0.30 3.42 7.91
CA VAL A 184 -0.92 2.72 7.49
C VAL A 184 -1.00 1.33 8.14
N LEU A 185 0.10 0.56 8.14
CA LEU A 185 0.15 -0.71 8.86
C LEU A 185 -0.15 -0.52 10.34
N ILE A 186 0.54 0.41 11.01
CA ILE A 186 0.34 0.68 12.45
C ILE A 186 -1.11 1.02 12.78
N GLU A 187 -1.77 1.83 11.96
CA GLU A 187 -3.19 2.20 12.13
C GLU A 187 -4.15 1.02 11.93
N SER A 188 -3.69 -0.03 11.24
CA SER A 188 -4.48 -1.23 10.95
C SER A 188 -4.27 -2.36 11.95
N LEU A 189 -3.41 -2.18 12.97
CA LEU A 189 -3.10 -3.21 13.96
C LEU A 189 -4.24 -3.42 14.96
N ASN A 190 -4.86 -4.59 14.94
CA ASN A 190 -6.05 -4.90 15.77
C ASN A 190 -5.76 -5.85 16.95
N SER A 191 -4.55 -6.42 17.08
CA SER A 191 -4.22 -7.40 18.10
C SER A 191 -3.44 -6.78 19.25
N SER A 192 -3.65 -7.27 20.49
CA SER A 192 -2.84 -6.89 21.65
C SER A 192 -1.44 -7.49 21.58
N LYS A 193 -1.32 -8.77 21.16
CA LYS A 193 -0.03 -9.47 20.99
C LYS A 193 0.35 -9.54 19.51
N LYS A 194 1.51 -8.95 19.16
CA LYS A 194 1.97 -8.83 17.79
C LYS A 194 3.46 -9.12 17.66
N VAL A 195 3.80 -9.94 16.66
CA VAL A 195 5.18 -10.20 16.24
C VAL A 195 5.33 -9.74 14.78
N LEU A 196 6.39 -9.01 14.49
CA LEU A 196 6.74 -8.60 13.14
C LEU A 196 7.95 -9.39 12.64
N ILE A 197 7.84 -9.93 11.45
CA ILE A 197 8.94 -10.49 10.67
C ILE A 197 9.13 -9.56 9.48
N CYS A 198 10.29 -8.94 9.37
CA CYS A 198 10.51 -7.95 8.33
C CYS A 198 11.88 -8.02 7.71
N SER A 199 11.97 -7.47 6.52
CA SER A 199 13.24 -7.18 5.86
C SER A 199 13.14 -5.84 5.12
N PHE A 200 14.26 -5.16 4.96
CA PHE A 200 14.31 -3.86 4.29
C PHE A 200 15.49 -3.80 3.33
N LEU A 201 15.37 -2.93 2.33
CA LEU A 201 16.51 -2.49 1.54
C LEU A 201 17.24 -1.36 2.28
N ASN A 202 18.56 -1.29 2.15
CA ASN A 202 19.42 -0.33 2.84
C ASN A 202 19.18 1.13 2.42
N ASN A 203 18.67 1.36 1.20
CA ASN A 203 18.30 2.69 0.68
C ASN A 203 16.95 3.21 1.22
N LYS A 204 16.26 2.45 2.06
CA LYS A 204 15.02 2.88 2.72
C LYS A 204 15.32 3.44 4.12
N LYS A 205 14.43 4.25 4.67
CA LYS A 205 14.55 4.80 6.04
C LYS A 205 14.24 3.75 7.12
N TYR A 206 14.84 2.55 6.98
CA TYR A 206 14.52 1.38 7.81
C TYR A 206 14.79 1.60 9.30
N ARG A 207 15.85 2.32 9.68
CA ARG A 207 16.16 2.62 11.10
C ARG A 207 15.04 3.41 11.77
N PHE A 208 14.50 4.41 11.08
CA PHE A 208 13.34 5.18 11.56
C PHE A 208 12.09 4.27 11.65
N MET A 209 11.85 3.44 10.65
CA MET A 209 10.72 2.51 10.64
C MET A 209 10.84 1.48 11.77
N LEU A 210 11.99 0.84 11.97
CA LEU A 210 12.22 -0.12 13.05
C LEU A 210 12.02 0.51 14.43
N SER A 211 12.48 1.74 14.66
CA SER A 211 12.27 2.48 15.91
C SER A 211 10.80 2.75 16.21
N ASN A 212 9.97 3.03 15.20
CA ASN A 212 8.53 3.22 15.39
C ASN A 212 7.78 1.89 15.56
N LEU A 213 8.16 0.88 14.81
CA LEU A 213 7.57 -0.46 14.89
C LEU A 213 7.87 -1.14 16.23
N SER A 214 9.07 -0.94 16.80
CA SER A 214 9.44 -1.53 18.11
C SER A 214 8.53 -1.06 19.26
N LYS A 215 7.89 0.09 19.12
CA LYS A 215 6.88 0.59 20.09
C LYS A 215 5.51 -0.07 19.94
N LYS A 216 5.28 -0.82 18.87
CA LYS A 216 3.97 -1.39 18.51
C LYS A 216 3.96 -2.92 18.47
N PHE A 217 5.12 -3.53 18.30
CA PHE A 217 5.29 -4.97 18.26
C PHE A 217 6.09 -5.44 19.48
N GLN A 218 5.66 -6.53 20.09
CA GLN A 218 6.35 -7.13 21.23
C GLN A 218 7.69 -7.74 20.84
N LYS A 219 7.78 -8.23 19.62
CA LYS A 219 9.00 -8.82 19.06
C LYS A 219 9.10 -8.45 17.57
N ILE A 220 10.30 -8.07 17.17
CA ILE A 220 10.65 -7.88 15.76
C ILE A 220 11.78 -8.82 15.39
N ILE A 221 11.55 -9.59 14.35
CA ILE A 221 12.55 -10.50 13.75
C ILE A 221 12.90 -9.91 12.39
N VAL A 222 14.15 -9.48 12.25
CA VAL A 222 14.67 -8.99 10.97
C VAL A 222 15.31 -10.15 10.24
N VAL A 223 14.88 -10.37 8.99
CA VAL A 223 15.32 -11.50 8.16
C VAL A 223 16.23 -10.99 7.04
N LYS A 224 17.31 -11.69 6.76
CA LYS A 224 18.05 -11.49 5.51
C LYS A 224 17.22 -12.00 4.35
N MET A 225 16.89 -11.14 3.38
CA MET A 225 16.30 -11.54 2.11
C MET A 225 17.37 -11.73 1.02
N ASN A 226 17.01 -12.39 -0.07
CA ASN A 226 17.92 -12.68 -1.17
C ASN A 226 18.03 -11.51 -2.17
N GLU A 227 18.38 -10.32 -1.64
CA GLU A 227 18.59 -9.09 -2.40
C GLU A 227 19.93 -8.47 -1.98
N GLU A 228 20.74 -8.01 -2.95
CA GLU A 228 22.08 -7.45 -2.67
C GLU A 228 22.03 -6.30 -1.68
N ASN A 229 21.05 -5.40 -1.83
CA ASN A 229 20.85 -4.26 -0.97
C ASN A 229 20.01 -4.55 0.29
N SER A 230 19.87 -5.82 0.68
CA SER A 230 19.18 -6.20 1.91
C SER A 230 20.01 -5.80 3.13
N ILE A 231 19.34 -5.24 4.15
CA ILE A 231 20.00 -5.00 5.44
C ILE A 231 20.47 -6.30 6.07
N THR A 232 21.60 -6.22 6.76
CA THR A 232 22.25 -7.33 7.46
C THR A 232 22.25 -7.11 8.97
N GLN A 233 22.76 -8.06 9.73
CA GLN A 233 22.86 -7.92 11.20
C GLN A 233 23.65 -6.68 11.63
N LYS A 234 24.69 -6.30 10.87
CA LYS A 234 25.53 -5.13 11.15
C LYS A 234 24.81 -3.79 10.99
N ASP A 235 23.74 -3.77 10.21
CA ASP A 235 22.97 -2.57 9.90
C ASP A 235 21.88 -2.28 10.96
N LEU A 236 21.66 -3.22 11.89
CA LEU A 236 20.61 -3.09 12.89
C LEU A 236 20.95 -2.04 13.94
N PRO A 237 19.98 -1.19 14.36
CA PRO A 237 20.17 -0.26 15.46
C PRO A 237 20.47 -1.00 16.78
N CYS A 238 21.62 -0.71 17.39
CA CYS A 238 22.07 -1.34 18.64
C CYS A 238 21.14 -1.06 19.84
N ASN A 239 20.42 0.07 19.81
CA ASN A 239 19.53 0.50 20.88
C ASN A 239 18.14 -0.13 20.82
N LEU A 240 17.86 -1.04 19.89
CA LEU A 240 16.58 -1.73 19.76
C LEU A 240 16.74 -3.23 20.04
N SER A 241 15.79 -3.79 20.80
CA SER A 241 15.74 -5.24 21.04
C SER A 241 15.18 -5.98 19.82
N LEU A 242 16.06 -6.25 18.83
CA LEU A 242 15.74 -6.94 17.60
C LEU A 242 16.35 -8.34 17.59
N THR A 243 15.68 -9.27 16.94
CA THR A 243 16.23 -10.59 16.63
C THR A 243 16.61 -10.63 15.15
N TYR A 244 17.78 -11.12 14.81
CA TYR A 244 18.19 -11.31 13.43
C TYR A 244 18.10 -12.79 13.04
N ALA A 245 17.52 -13.06 11.89
CA ALA A 245 17.46 -14.39 11.29
C ALA A 245 18.18 -14.39 9.93
N LYS A 246 19.06 -15.36 9.72
CA LYS A 246 19.84 -15.52 8.48
C LYS A 246 18.97 -15.96 7.28
N SER A 247 17.75 -16.43 7.55
CA SER A 247 16.81 -16.86 6.52
C SER A 247 15.37 -16.81 7.01
N LEU A 248 14.42 -16.80 6.07
CA LEU A 248 13.00 -16.92 6.39
C LEU A 248 12.69 -18.23 7.14
N LYS A 249 13.39 -19.34 6.82
CA LYS A 249 13.23 -20.62 7.54
C LYS A 249 13.64 -20.51 9.00
N GLU A 250 14.76 -19.85 9.28
CA GLU A 250 15.24 -19.65 10.65
C GLU A 250 14.28 -18.77 11.46
N SER A 251 13.63 -17.80 10.83
CA SER A 251 12.67 -16.94 11.52
C SER A 251 11.51 -17.73 12.15
N PHE A 252 11.10 -18.86 11.58
CA PHE A 252 10.04 -19.70 12.16
C PHE A 252 10.45 -20.31 13.50
N LEU A 253 11.73 -20.63 13.71
CA LEU A 253 12.23 -21.10 15.01
C LEU A 253 12.05 -20.04 16.10
N PHE A 254 12.33 -18.78 15.76
CA PHE A 254 12.12 -17.67 16.67
C PHE A 254 10.62 -17.37 16.90
N ILE A 255 9.82 -17.37 15.82
CA ILE A 255 8.36 -17.15 15.93
C ILE A 255 7.76 -18.16 16.90
N ASN A 256 8.08 -19.44 16.75
CA ASN A 256 7.51 -20.53 17.56
C ASN A 256 7.91 -20.45 19.05
N LYS A 257 9.00 -19.75 19.38
CA LYS A 257 9.39 -19.47 20.78
C LYS A 257 8.54 -18.36 21.42
N PHE A 258 8.05 -17.41 20.62
CA PHE A 258 7.38 -16.20 21.12
C PHE A 258 5.87 -16.16 20.86
N SER A 259 5.37 -16.94 19.88
CA SER A 259 3.97 -16.91 19.51
C SER A 259 3.09 -17.73 20.45
N THR A 260 1.87 -17.26 20.64
CA THR A 260 0.78 -17.91 21.35
C THR A 260 -0.47 -17.91 20.49
N SER A 261 -1.52 -18.64 20.87
CA SER A 261 -2.80 -18.62 20.18
C SER A 261 -3.47 -17.23 20.08
N GLN A 262 -2.99 -16.26 20.86
CA GLN A 262 -3.46 -14.87 20.80
C GLN A 262 -2.53 -13.93 20.01
N THR A 263 -1.40 -14.43 19.49
CA THR A 263 -0.41 -13.62 18.79
C THR A 263 -0.78 -13.48 17.33
N SER A 264 -0.91 -12.26 16.83
CA SER A 264 -0.96 -11.99 15.39
C SER A 264 0.44 -11.78 14.84
N ILE A 265 0.73 -12.41 13.72
CA ILE A 265 2.02 -12.41 13.05
C ILE A 265 1.92 -11.58 11.79
N TYR A 266 2.87 -10.69 11.60
CA TYR A 266 2.94 -9.80 10.45
C TYR A 266 4.25 -10.00 9.72
N PHE A 267 4.19 -10.17 8.40
CA PHE A 267 5.36 -10.15 7.53
C PHE A 267 5.35 -8.84 6.75
N GLY A 268 6.50 -8.14 6.66
CA GLY A 268 6.54 -6.85 5.98
C GLY A 268 7.92 -6.24 5.79
N GLY A 269 7.96 -4.96 5.39
CA GLY A 269 9.19 -4.18 5.25
C GLY A 269 9.74 -4.08 3.83
N SER A 270 9.36 -4.99 2.93
CA SER A 270 9.75 -4.97 1.52
C SER A 270 8.79 -5.81 0.67
N LEU A 271 8.50 -5.35 -0.54
CA LEU A 271 7.75 -6.15 -1.53
C LEU A 271 8.54 -7.39 -1.99
N TYR A 272 9.85 -7.28 -2.10
CA TYR A 272 10.72 -8.43 -2.41
C TYR A 272 10.61 -9.51 -1.34
N PHE A 273 10.68 -9.11 -0.06
CA PHE A 273 10.51 -10.03 1.06
C PHE A 273 9.13 -10.70 1.06
N ILE A 274 8.06 -9.94 0.81
CA ILE A 274 6.72 -10.51 0.67
C ILE A 274 6.65 -11.50 -0.49
N GLY A 275 7.33 -11.23 -1.61
CA GLY A 275 7.45 -12.17 -2.72
C GLY A 275 8.10 -13.50 -2.31
N GLU A 276 9.17 -13.48 -1.49
CA GLU A 276 9.79 -14.68 -0.94
C GLU A 276 8.84 -15.44 -0.01
N VAL A 277 8.14 -14.72 0.85
CA VAL A 277 7.13 -15.29 1.77
C VAL A 277 6.02 -15.99 0.99
N LEU A 278 5.47 -15.34 -0.04
CA LEU A 278 4.42 -15.92 -0.89
C LEU A 278 4.90 -17.15 -1.66
N LYS A 279 6.11 -17.11 -2.24
CA LYS A 279 6.73 -18.27 -2.89
C LYS A 279 6.89 -19.45 -1.93
N LEU A 280 7.29 -19.18 -0.67
CA LEU A 280 7.39 -20.21 0.34
C LEU A 280 6.01 -20.76 0.71
N ASN A 281 4.99 -19.91 0.81
CA ASN A 281 3.64 -20.33 1.18
C ASN A 281 2.96 -21.23 0.13
N GLN A 282 3.33 -21.08 -1.15
CA GLN A 282 2.80 -21.89 -2.24
C GLN A 282 3.46 -23.29 -2.34
N LYS A 283 4.64 -23.49 -1.76
CA LYS A 283 5.30 -24.80 -1.75
C LYS A 283 4.47 -25.76 -0.88
N LYS A 284 4.09 -26.91 -1.48
CA LYS A 284 3.39 -28.00 -0.80
C LYS A 284 4.25 -28.69 0.25
#